data_81133388b8f1f6e141c6373708e75fe5
#
_entry.id   81133388b8f1f6e141c6373708e75fe5
#
_cell.length_a   1.000
_cell.length_b   1.000
_cell.length_c   1.000
_cell.angle_alpha   90.00
_cell.angle_beta   90.00
_cell.angle_gamma   90.00
#
_symmetry.space_group_name_H-M   'P 1'
#
loop_
_entity.id
_entity.type
_entity.pdbx_description
1 polymer ?
#
loop_
_entity_poly.entity_id
_entity_poly.type
_entity_poly.pdbx_seq_one_letter_code
_entity_poly.pdbx_strand_id
1 'polypeptide(L)'
;MNDKAKGAMSKHTKTVLIVLGILLPVVVILAVLNFNEVAQRLEYHIEGSFRVVSGDEYVYVSLEDLINLSIVEVTSSPRGERRCFNGVSLADILAFSKLDLSQATSVMFISIDGFRTAISLAEAMDYTNAFIVFEEDGIALGERADLFRDAPFMLVMAQDPFPNRWARYIFEIVLQ
;
A
#
# COMPACT_ATOMS: atom_id res chain seq x y z
N MET A 1 -14.82 -30.76 58.71
CA MET A 1 -14.01 -29.53 58.85
C MET A 1 -13.04 -29.48 57.68
N ASN A 2 -13.37 -28.71 56.66
CA ASN A 2 -12.53 -28.56 55.45
C ASN A 2 -12.04 -27.10 55.39
N ASP A 3 -10.83 -26.89 55.92
CA ASP A 3 -10.14 -25.61 55.82
C ASP A 3 -9.63 -25.43 54.39
N LYS A 4 -10.30 -24.59 53.63
CA LYS A 4 -9.81 -24.14 52.32
C LYS A 4 -8.62 -23.22 52.55
N ALA A 5 -7.42 -23.74 52.35
CA ALA A 5 -6.19 -22.97 52.26
C ALA A 5 -6.34 -21.95 51.10
N LYS A 6 -6.63 -20.69 51.43
CA LYS A 6 -6.47 -19.55 50.51
C LYS A 6 -4.98 -19.33 50.27
N GLY A 7 -4.44 -19.96 49.21
CA GLY A 7 -3.08 -19.72 48.77
C GLY A 7 -2.89 -18.25 48.41
N ALA A 8 -2.11 -17.51 49.18
CA ALA A 8 -1.75 -16.14 48.91
C ALA A 8 -0.92 -16.08 47.60
N MET A 9 -1.42 -15.40 46.61
CA MET A 9 -0.76 -15.21 45.30
C MET A 9 0.59 -14.52 45.49
N SER A 10 1.64 -15.04 44.86
CA SER A 10 3.00 -14.50 44.98
C SER A 10 3.06 -13.03 44.46
N LYS A 11 4.01 -12.23 44.99
CA LYS A 11 4.20 -10.84 44.54
C LYS A 11 4.42 -10.76 43.01
N HIS A 12 5.20 -11.68 42.47
CA HIS A 12 5.43 -11.77 41.01
C HIS A 12 4.15 -12.03 40.23
N THR A 13 3.29 -12.93 40.69
CA THR A 13 2.01 -13.23 40.04
C THR A 13 1.09 -12.01 40.04
N LYS A 14 1.05 -11.24 41.13
CA LYS A 14 0.27 -9.98 41.19
C LYS A 14 0.78 -8.94 40.22
N THR A 15 2.10 -8.75 40.11
CA THR A 15 2.71 -7.81 39.19
C THR A 15 2.43 -8.19 37.71
N VAL A 16 2.56 -9.48 37.36
CA VAL A 16 2.25 -9.98 36.02
C VAL A 16 0.78 -9.75 35.68
N LEU A 17 -0.15 -10.00 36.60
CA LEU A 17 -1.57 -9.77 36.37
C LEU A 17 -1.91 -8.29 36.18
N ILE A 18 -1.25 -7.39 36.93
CA ILE A 18 -1.43 -5.94 36.77
C ILE A 18 -0.92 -5.49 35.38
N VAL A 19 0.28 -5.95 35.01
CA VAL A 19 0.86 -5.63 33.69
C VAL A 19 -0.03 -6.17 32.56
N LEU A 20 -0.51 -7.40 32.67
CA LEU A 20 -1.41 -8.01 31.69
C LEU A 20 -2.75 -7.26 31.61
N GLY A 21 -3.28 -6.83 32.78
CA GLY A 21 -4.51 -6.05 32.90
C GLY A 21 -4.44 -4.67 32.25
N ILE A 22 -3.23 -4.09 32.12
CA ILE A 22 -3.01 -2.82 31.43
C ILE A 22 -2.72 -3.06 29.95
N LEU A 23 -1.89 -4.06 29.63
CA LEU A 23 -1.46 -4.32 28.26
C LEU A 23 -2.61 -4.79 27.36
N LEU A 24 -3.48 -5.64 27.89
CA LEU A 24 -4.59 -6.21 27.12
C LEU A 24 -5.58 -5.15 26.60
N PRO A 25 -6.07 -4.20 27.40
CA PRO A 25 -6.90 -3.10 26.90
C PRO A 25 -6.18 -2.24 25.85
N VAL A 26 -4.89 -1.95 26.04
CA VAL A 26 -4.10 -1.17 25.07
C VAL A 26 -4.03 -1.88 23.72
N VAL A 27 -3.76 -3.18 23.71
CA VAL A 27 -3.73 -4.00 22.48
C VAL A 27 -5.10 -4.02 21.81
N VAL A 28 -6.18 -4.17 22.58
CA VAL A 28 -7.55 -4.16 22.04
C VAL A 28 -7.89 -2.80 21.43
N ILE A 29 -7.54 -1.69 22.08
CA ILE A 29 -7.78 -0.33 21.55
C ILE A 29 -7.01 -0.14 20.25
N LEU A 30 -5.73 -0.51 20.22
CA LEU A 30 -4.91 -0.40 19.01
C LEU A 30 -5.46 -1.29 17.87
N ALA A 31 -5.93 -2.49 18.18
CA ALA A 31 -6.55 -3.38 17.20
C ALA A 31 -7.84 -2.79 16.62
N VAL A 32 -8.70 -2.19 17.47
CA VAL A 32 -9.95 -1.53 17.05
C VAL A 32 -9.65 -0.31 16.16
N LEU A 33 -8.67 0.52 16.55
CA LEU A 33 -8.28 1.69 15.77
C LEU A 33 -7.73 1.27 14.40
N ASN A 34 -6.87 0.25 14.36
CA ASN A 34 -6.34 -0.28 13.11
C ASN A 34 -7.45 -0.89 12.22
N PHE A 35 -8.38 -1.63 12.82
CA PHE A 35 -9.51 -2.21 12.10
C PHE A 35 -10.42 -1.15 11.48
N ASN A 36 -10.69 -0.05 12.19
CA ASN A 36 -11.49 1.06 11.66
C ASN A 36 -10.80 1.75 10.48
N GLU A 37 -9.47 1.97 10.54
CA GLU A 37 -8.73 2.52 9.41
C GLU A 37 -8.78 1.61 8.17
N VAL A 38 -8.64 0.30 8.36
CA VAL A 38 -8.72 -0.68 7.24
C VAL A 38 -10.14 -0.71 6.67
N ALA A 39 -11.17 -0.70 7.52
CA ALA A 39 -12.56 -0.70 7.07
C ALA A 39 -12.90 0.56 6.26
N GLN A 40 -12.46 1.75 6.68
CA GLN A 40 -12.63 2.98 5.92
C GLN A 40 -11.94 2.95 4.56
N ARG A 41 -10.75 2.35 4.47
CA ARG A 41 -10.04 2.21 3.18
C ARG A 41 -10.82 1.32 2.20
N LEU A 42 -11.39 0.21 2.69
CA LEU A 42 -12.21 -0.69 1.87
C LEU A 42 -13.51 -0.05 1.38
N GLU A 43 -14.05 0.93 2.11
CA GLU A 43 -15.28 1.64 1.71
C GLU A 43 -15.09 2.49 0.44
N TYR A 44 -13.87 3.01 0.22
CA TYR A 44 -13.53 3.81 -0.98
C TYR A 44 -12.88 2.98 -2.09
N HIS A 45 -12.60 1.71 -1.84
CA HIS A 45 -11.92 0.86 -2.82
C HIS A 45 -12.92 0.33 -3.86
N ILE A 46 -12.58 0.56 -5.13
CA ILE A 46 -13.27 -0.06 -6.27
C ILE A 46 -12.34 -1.13 -6.84
N GLU A 47 -12.80 -2.38 -6.87
CA GLU A 47 -12.05 -3.51 -7.40
C GLU A 47 -11.49 -3.22 -8.80
N GLY A 48 -10.20 -3.53 -9.02
CA GLY A 48 -9.54 -3.28 -10.30
C GLY A 48 -9.25 -1.81 -10.61
N SER A 49 -9.31 -0.94 -9.60
CA SER A 49 -8.97 0.48 -9.75
C SER A 49 -8.14 0.99 -8.57
N PHE A 50 -7.51 2.13 -8.75
CA PHE A 50 -6.95 2.95 -7.67
C PHE A 50 -7.39 4.39 -7.85
N ARG A 51 -7.34 5.17 -6.79
CA ARG A 51 -7.62 6.61 -6.89
C ARG A 51 -6.34 7.43 -6.81
N VAL A 52 -6.28 8.50 -7.58
CA VAL A 52 -5.28 9.57 -7.48
C VAL A 52 -5.94 10.74 -6.77
N VAL A 53 -5.31 11.28 -5.73
CA VAL A 53 -5.87 12.29 -4.82
C VAL A 53 -4.96 13.51 -4.76
N SER A 54 -5.53 14.70 -4.86
CA SER A 54 -4.85 15.99 -4.64
C SER A 54 -5.76 16.88 -3.79
N GLY A 55 -5.41 17.08 -2.51
CA GLY A 55 -6.29 17.79 -1.57
C GLY A 55 -7.66 17.11 -1.44
N ASP A 56 -8.72 17.82 -1.79
CA ASP A 56 -10.11 17.32 -1.75
C ASP A 56 -10.57 16.69 -3.08
N GLU A 57 -9.76 16.82 -4.15
CA GLU A 57 -10.06 16.29 -5.46
C GLU A 57 -9.48 14.88 -5.65
N TYR A 58 -10.20 14.03 -6.38
CA TYR A 58 -9.70 12.69 -6.71
C TYR A 58 -10.26 12.19 -8.04
N VAL A 59 -9.51 11.28 -8.65
CA VAL A 59 -9.88 10.57 -9.88
C VAL A 59 -9.60 9.08 -9.70
N TYR A 60 -10.57 8.24 -10.06
CA TYR A 60 -10.33 6.79 -10.16
C TYR A 60 -9.68 6.48 -11.49
N VAL A 61 -8.68 5.60 -11.44
CA VAL A 61 -7.97 5.05 -12.60
C VAL A 61 -8.15 3.54 -12.57
N SER A 62 -8.82 3.01 -13.57
CA SER A 62 -9.06 1.57 -13.73
C SER A 62 -7.95 0.90 -14.54
N LEU A 63 -7.93 -0.42 -14.52
CA LEU A 63 -7.05 -1.18 -15.41
C LEU A 63 -7.35 -0.90 -16.90
N GLU A 64 -8.62 -0.69 -17.25
CA GLU A 64 -9.03 -0.32 -18.62
C GLU A 64 -8.46 1.04 -19.03
N ASP A 65 -8.47 2.03 -18.13
CA ASP A 65 -7.85 3.34 -18.38
C ASP A 65 -6.35 3.19 -18.63
N LEU A 66 -5.65 2.37 -17.84
CA LEU A 66 -4.21 2.12 -18.02
C LEU A 66 -3.91 1.44 -19.36
N ILE A 67 -4.73 0.47 -19.78
CA ILE A 67 -4.56 -0.23 -21.05
C ILE A 67 -4.72 0.74 -22.24
N ASN A 68 -5.52 1.79 -22.08
CA ASN A 68 -5.71 2.83 -23.11
C ASN A 68 -4.61 3.91 -23.11
N LEU A 69 -3.72 3.91 -22.13
CA LEU A 69 -2.51 4.74 -22.10
C LEU A 69 -1.33 4.02 -22.79
N SER A 70 -0.17 4.67 -22.80
CA SER A 70 1.05 4.10 -23.39
C SER A 70 1.63 3.00 -22.50
N ILE A 71 1.31 1.73 -22.78
CA ILE A 71 1.91 0.58 -22.10
C ILE A 71 3.37 0.47 -22.49
N VAL A 72 4.23 0.29 -21.51
CA VAL A 72 5.67 0.04 -21.69
C VAL A 72 6.10 -1.24 -20.99
N GLU A 73 7.05 -1.94 -21.61
CA GLU A 73 7.76 -3.04 -20.93
C GLU A 73 8.91 -2.46 -20.11
N VAL A 74 8.89 -2.70 -18.83
CA VAL A 74 9.90 -2.25 -17.87
C VAL A 74 10.72 -3.45 -17.43
N THR A 75 12.02 -3.41 -17.66
CA THR A 75 12.94 -4.40 -17.09
C THR A 75 13.64 -3.79 -15.89
N SER A 76 13.55 -4.46 -14.76
CA SER A 76 14.30 -4.12 -13.56
C SER A 76 15.04 -5.35 -13.03
N SER A 77 16.19 -5.14 -12.42
CA SER A 77 17.02 -6.24 -11.89
C SER A 77 17.34 -6.03 -10.41
N PRO A 78 16.31 -5.97 -9.54
CA PRO A 78 16.53 -5.81 -8.12
C PRO A 78 17.29 -7.04 -7.59
N ARG A 79 18.35 -6.80 -6.83
CA ARG A 79 19.22 -7.87 -6.28
C ARG A 79 19.84 -8.79 -7.34
N GLY A 80 19.93 -8.34 -8.62
CA GLY A 80 20.49 -9.13 -9.71
C GLY A 80 19.51 -10.11 -10.38
N GLU A 81 18.28 -10.20 -9.93
CA GLU A 81 17.23 -10.99 -10.58
C GLU A 81 16.49 -10.13 -11.61
N ARG A 82 16.60 -10.51 -12.87
CA ARG A 82 15.88 -9.82 -13.95
C ARG A 82 14.38 -10.13 -13.86
N ARG A 83 13.57 -9.08 -13.87
CA ARG A 83 12.10 -9.16 -13.94
C ARG A 83 11.60 -8.24 -15.04
N CYS A 84 10.59 -8.69 -15.77
CA CYS A 84 9.93 -7.92 -16.82
C CYS A 84 8.51 -7.57 -16.36
N PHE A 85 8.12 -6.31 -16.52
CA PHE A 85 6.81 -5.80 -16.14
C PHE A 85 6.16 -5.10 -17.31
N ASN A 86 4.84 -5.20 -17.43
CA ASN A 86 4.02 -4.35 -18.28
C ASN A 86 3.25 -3.36 -17.41
N GLY A 87 3.31 -2.09 -17.78
CA GLY A 87 2.67 -1.02 -17.03
C GLY A 87 2.72 0.32 -17.76
N VAL A 88 2.38 1.38 -17.05
CA VAL A 88 2.32 2.75 -17.55
C VAL A 88 3.21 3.64 -16.68
N SER A 89 3.86 4.64 -17.30
CA SER A 89 4.63 5.61 -16.54
C SER A 89 3.73 6.37 -15.56
N LEU A 90 4.23 6.64 -14.36
CA LEU A 90 3.47 7.41 -13.38
C LEU A 90 3.18 8.83 -13.90
N ALA A 91 4.09 9.40 -14.68
CA ALA A 91 3.90 10.72 -15.30
C ALA A 91 2.69 10.75 -16.23
N ASP A 92 2.47 9.71 -17.05
CA ASP A 92 1.29 9.60 -17.90
C ASP A 92 -0.01 9.46 -17.10
N ILE A 93 0.03 8.70 -16.00
CA ILE A 93 -1.13 8.55 -15.10
C ILE A 93 -1.48 9.87 -14.43
N LEU A 94 -0.48 10.63 -13.95
CA LEU A 94 -0.70 11.95 -13.36
C LEU A 94 -1.23 12.94 -14.39
N ALA A 95 -0.73 12.91 -15.62
CA ALA A 95 -1.27 13.71 -16.71
C ALA A 95 -2.72 13.33 -17.07
N PHE A 96 -3.04 12.04 -17.09
CA PHE A 96 -4.41 11.53 -17.32
C PHE A 96 -5.38 12.00 -16.22
N SER A 97 -4.95 12.02 -14.97
CA SER A 97 -5.80 12.43 -13.85
C SER A 97 -6.25 13.89 -13.93
N LYS A 98 -5.49 14.76 -14.60
CA LYS A 98 -5.73 16.21 -14.73
C LYS A 98 -5.82 16.95 -13.39
N LEU A 99 -5.35 16.35 -12.29
CA LEU A 99 -5.29 16.98 -11.00
C LEU A 99 -4.18 18.03 -10.95
N ASP A 100 -4.36 19.05 -10.11
CA ASP A 100 -3.34 20.08 -9.92
C ASP A 100 -2.12 19.54 -9.16
N LEU A 101 -0.96 19.59 -9.82
CA LEU A 101 0.34 19.17 -9.28
C LEU A 101 1.15 20.35 -8.73
N SER A 102 0.68 21.59 -8.87
CA SER A 102 1.48 22.79 -8.62
C SER A 102 1.96 22.93 -7.17
N GLN A 103 1.24 22.36 -6.23
CA GLN A 103 1.56 22.38 -4.80
C GLN A 103 2.19 21.08 -4.32
N ALA A 104 2.22 20.04 -5.15
CA ALA A 104 2.77 18.76 -4.76
C ALA A 104 4.31 18.78 -4.79
N THR A 105 4.93 18.22 -3.79
CA THR A 105 6.39 18.00 -3.70
C THR A 105 6.74 16.53 -3.69
N SER A 106 5.79 15.67 -3.31
CA SER A 106 5.93 14.23 -3.24
C SER A 106 4.64 13.51 -3.62
N VAL A 107 4.79 12.24 -3.95
CA VAL A 107 3.70 11.32 -4.27
C VAL A 107 3.77 10.15 -3.33
N MET A 108 2.71 9.94 -2.54
CA MET A 108 2.60 8.83 -1.59
C MET A 108 1.69 7.73 -2.17
N PHE A 109 2.15 6.50 -2.06
CA PHE A 109 1.41 5.30 -2.46
C PHE A 109 0.91 4.60 -1.23
N ILE A 110 -0.35 4.19 -1.25
CA ILE A 110 -1.02 3.49 -0.15
C ILE A 110 -1.54 2.16 -0.69
N SER A 111 -1.15 1.09 -0.03
CA SER A 111 -1.53 -0.28 -0.36
C SER A 111 -2.66 -0.78 0.53
N ILE A 112 -3.48 -1.71 0.03
CA ILE A 112 -4.57 -2.33 0.80
C ILE A 112 -4.05 -2.98 2.08
N ASP A 113 -2.86 -3.61 2.04
CA ASP A 113 -2.22 -4.24 3.20
C ASP A 113 -1.68 -3.24 4.25
N GLY A 114 -1.82 -1.93 3.98
CA GLY A 114 -1.39 -0.85 4.88
C GLY A 114 0.04 -0.36 4.64
N PHE A 115 0.80 -0.96 3.71
CA PHE A 115 2.12 -0.45 3.32
C PHE A 115 1.99 0.94 2.71
N ARG A 116 2.95 1.82 3.03
CA ARG A 116 3.03 3.17 2.49
C ARG A 116 4.46 3.47 2.07
N THR A 117 4.62 4.08 0.91
CA THR A 117 5.90 4.60 0.44
C THR A 117 5.68 5.93 -0.26
N ALA A 118 6.69 6.77 -0.30
CA ALA A 118 6.64 8.06 -0.99
C ALA A 118 7.89 8.23 -1.86
N ILE A 119 7.69 8.92 -2.98
CA ILE A 119 8.76 9.38 -3.88
C ILE A 119 8.61 10.88 -4.08
N SER A 120 9.66 11.56 -4.51
CA SER A 120 9.56 12.96 -4.89
C SER A 120 8.71 13.14 -6.16
N LEU A 121 8.09 14.31 -6.34
CA LEU A 121 7.36 14.61 -7.58
C LEU A 121 8.30 14.54 -8.80
N ALA A 122 9.57 14.92 -8.64
CA ALA A 122 10.56 14.83 -9.72
C ALA A 122 10.78 13.38 -10.18
N GLU A 123 10.86 12.41 -9.24
CA GLU A 123 10.94 10.99 -9.57
C GLU A 123 9.65 10.47 -10.20
N ALA A 124 8.49 10.96 -9.74
CA ALA A 124 7.18 10.59 -10.28
C ALA A 124 6.99 11.06 -11.72
N MET A 125 7.57 12.21 -12.09
CA MET A 125 7.53 12.78 -13.43
C MET A 125 8.64 12.26 -14.36
N ASP A 126 9.53 11.40 -13.86
CA ASP A 126 10.56 10.75 -14.68
C ASP A 126 9.95 9.53 -15.39
N TYR A 127 9.72 9.67 -16.69
CA TYR A 127 9.17 8.65 -17.59
C TYR A 127 10.01 7.36 -17.67
N THR A 128 11.22 7.36 -17.13
CA THR A 128 12.15 6.22 -17.18
C THR A 128 12.32 5.52 -15.83
N ASN A 129 11.67 6.01 -14.76
CA ASN A 129 11.93 5.53 -13.41
C ASN A 129 10.69 4.98 -12.69
N ALA A 130 9.60 5.75 -12.58
CA ALA A 130 8.41 5.36 -11.82
C ALA A 130 7.31 4.83 -12.73
N PHE A 131 6.86 3.58 -12.46
CA PHE A 131 5.83 2.90 -13.25
C PHE A 131 4.79 2.28 -12.34
N ILE A 132 3.52 2.35 -12.76
CA ILE A 132 2.45 1.52 -12.21
C ILE A 132 2.29 0.34 -13.16
N VAL A 133 2.62 -0.85 -12.65
CA VAL A 133 2.59 -2.09 -13.41
C VAL A 133 1.42 -2.96 -12.96
N PHE A 134 0.87 -3.72 -13.90
CA PHE A 134 -0.26 -4.64 -13.69
C PHE A 134 0.03 -6.08 -14.16
N GLU A 135 1.22 -6.30 -14.73
CA GLU A 135 1.69 -7.61 -15.18
C GLU A 135 3.17 -7.78 -14.84
N GLU A 136 3.59 -8.99 -14.47
CA GLU A 136 4.98 -9.37 -14.19
C GLU A 136 5.29 -10.73 -14.83
N ASP A 137 6.33 -10.78 -15.66
CA ASP A 137 6.79 -11.95 -16.38
C ASP A 137 5.67 -12.65 -17.20
N GLY A 138 4.81 -11.86 -17.85
CA GLY A 138 3.71 -12.34 -18.68
C GLY A 138 2.48 -12.82 -17.90
N ILE A 139 2.42 -12.62 -16.59
CA ILE A 139 1.29 -13.00 -15.74
C ILE A 139 0.66 -11.76 -15.14
N ALA A 140 -0.65 -11.56 -15.34
CA ALA A 140 -1.39 -10.47 -14.74
C ALA A 140 -1.31 -10.55 -13.21
N LEU A 141 -1.04 -9.41 -12.54
CA LEU A 141 -0.92 -9.38 -11.08
C LEU A 141 -2.21 -9.82 -10.40
N GLY A 142 -3.38 -9.47 -10.96
CA GLY A 142 -4.68 -9.91 -10.44
C GLY A 142 -4.90 -11.43 -10.40
N GLU A 143 -4.09 -12.22 -11.10
CA GLU A 143 -4.15 -13.70 -11.09
C GLU A 143 -3.27 -14.33 -10.00
N ARG A 144 -2.39 -13.55 -9.34
CA ARG A 144 -1.34 -14.10 -8.47
C ARG A 144 -1.77 -14.34 -7.02
N ALA A 145 -2.60 -13.48 -6.47
CA ALA A 145 -3.04 -13.57 -5.06
C ALA A 145 -4.35 -12.81 -4.85
N ASP A 146 -5.07 -13.14 -3.77
CA ASP A 146 -6.37 -12.52 -3.48
C ASP A 146 -6.29 -10.99 -3.36
N LEU A 147 -5.28 -10.46 -2.67
CA LEU A 147 -5.08 -9.01 -2.56
C LEU A 147 -4.77 -8.33 -3.90
N PHE A 148 -4.08 -9.01 -4.82
CA PHE A 148 -3.86 -8.49 -6.16
C PHE A 148 -5.11 -8.57 -7.05
N ARG A 149 -6.07 -9.44 -6.74
CA ARG A 149 -7.34 -9.46 -7.47
C ARG A 149 -8.08 -8.14 -7.29
N ASP A 150 -8.11 -7.64 -6.07
CA ASP A 150 -8.81 -6.40 -5.73
C ASP A 150 -8.03 -5.16 -6.19
N ALA A 151 -6.70 -5.16 -6.03
CA ALA A 151 -5.80 -4.06 -6.41
C ALA A 151 -4.61 -4.58 -7.23
N PRO A 152 -4.79 -4.84 -8.54
CA PRO A 152 -3.79 -5.49 -9.39
C PRO A 152 -2.66 -4.54 -9.83
N PHE A 153 -2.25 -3.62 -8.96
CA PHE A 153 -1.29 -2.57 -9.29
C PHE A 153 -0.09 -2.60 -8.35
N MET A 154 1.09 -2.35 -8.93
CA MET A 154 2.33 -2.27 -8.18
C MET A 154 3.17 -1.09 -8.67
N LEU A 155 3.75 -0.31 -7.75
CA LEU A 155 4.80 0.65 -8.06
C LEU A 155 6.12 -0.09 -8.29
N VAL A 156 6.73 0.16 -9.44
CA VAL A 156 8.09 -0.26 -9.75
C VAL A 156 8.95 0.97 -9.97
N MET A 157 10.04 1.08 -9.22
CA MET A 157 11.10 2.06 -9.44
C MET A 157 12.21 1.38 -10.23
N ALA A 158 12.26 1.63 -11.54
CA ALA A 158 13.12 0.87 -12.46
C ALA A 158 14.61 1.09 -12.19
N GLN A 159 15.00 2.26 -11.69
CA GLN A 159 16.38 2.63 -11.40
C GLN A 159 16.83 2.27 -9.98
N ASP A 160 15.93 1.79 -9.12
CA ASP A 160 16.29 1.39 -7.77
C ASP A 160 17.05 0.07 -7.76
N PRO A 161 18.20 0.00 -7.09
CA PRO A 161 18.97 -1.25 -6.96
C PRO A 161 18.27 -2.28 -6.04
N PHE A 162 17.31 -1.83 -5.22
CA PHE A 162 16.56 -2.66 -4.29
C PHE A 162 15.07 -2.29 -4.32
N PRO A 163 14.15 -3.27 -4.21
CA PRO A 163 12.71 -3.03 -4.30
C PRO A 163 12.10 -2.47 -2.98
N ASN A 164 12.85 -1.70 -2.21
CA ASN A 164 12.42 -1.24 -0.89
C ASN A 164 11.29 -0.19 -0.95
N ARG A 165 11.21 0.52 -2.08
CA ARG A 165 10.17 1.53 -2.33
C ARG A 165 9.03 1.02 -3.22
N TRP A 166 9.10 -0.24 -3.67
CA TRP A 166 8.05 -0.82 -4.48
C TRP A 166 6.83 -1.10 -3.60
N ALA A 167 5.70 -0.52 -3.97
CA ALA A 167 4.42 -0.75 -3.29
C ALA A 167 3.57 -1.71 -4.11
N ARG A 168 3.07 -2.76 -3.47
CA ARG A 168 2.13 -3.73 -4.06
C ARG A 168 0.71 -3.42 -3.60
N TYR A 169 -0.28 -3.90 -4.33
CA TYR A 169 -1.70 -3.76 -3.97
C TYR A 169 -2.12 -2.29 -3.81
N ILE A 170 -1.63 -1.41 -4.70
CA ILE A 170 -1.93 0.01 -4.64
C ILE A 170 -3.43 0.23 -4.87
N PHE A 171 -4.07 0.96 -3.95
CA PHE A 171 -5.44 1.41 -4.12
C PHE A 171 -5.56 2.93 -4.07
N GLU A 172 -4.52 3.64 -3.63
CA GLU A 172 -4.52 5.09 -3.56
C GLU A 172 -3.12 5.68 -3.79
N ILE A 173 -3.08 6.77 -4.56
CA ILE A 173 -1.90 7.59 -4.85
C ILE A 173 -2.25 9.01 -4.42
N VAL A 174 -1.50 9.58 -3.47
CA VAL A 174 -1.78 10.89 -2.87
C VAL A 174 -0.67 11.88 -3.21
N LEU A 175 -1.04 12.99 -3.81
CA LEU A 175 -0.16 14.14 -4.08
C LEU A 175 -0.02 14.99 -2.81
N GLN A 176 1.23 15.28 -2.39
CA GLN A 176 1.54 15.99 -1.15
C GLN A 176 2.53 17.13 -1.38
#